data_65a4dfba59d1285c2074c4b3a696d0a2
#
_entry.id   65a4dfba59d1285c2074c4b3a696d0a2
#
_cell.length_a   1.000
_cell.length_b   1.000
_cell.length_c   1.000
_cell.angle_alpha   90.00
_cell.angle_beta   90.00
_cell.angle_gamma   90.00
#
_symmetry.space_group_name_H-M   'P 1'
#
loop_
_entity.id
_entity.type
_entity.pdbx_description
1 polymer ?
#
loop_
_entity_poly.entity_id
_entity_poly.type
_entity_poly.pdbx_seq_one_letter_code
_entity_poly.pdbx_strand_id
1 'polypeptide(L)'
;MRVAGLVWIILKGRMSRHIYNLNNTIPIMKDNHYCVIMAGGYGKRFWPICRETLPKQFLDITGNGNSFVRAAYDRCAGLFKPENIFIITLEKYRRLVEQQIPELPEKNLLLEPYGRKTGPCVAYSTYTILKREPNAVMTVMPSDLVISDNEQFTHTILKAMEYAEAHPVLMTLGVKPTHPDPNYGYIQIKGGEEAYSDDVPMKVKTFTEKPDAALAEVFWKSGEFFWNSGIFVWQASVIKEEMEKYMPNITNLFSGWKTTLGSTAEAVFIERVYTDSEKISIDNGVMEKTDIAWLFPARFGWSDIDNWETFYKHYANKDADNNACNSKNTCLENADGNLIISQDKNKLMAIKGLKDYIVIDTEDVLMICPKNDEEYKGFLTRTAMPGYNEFR
;
A
#
# COMPACT_ATOMS: atom_id res chain seq x y z
N MET A 1 13.13 -6.53 44.18
CA MET A 1 13.23 -7.82 43.46
C MET A 1 12.21 -7.77 42.33
N ARG A 2 12.66 -7.61 41.07
CA ARG A 2 11.80 -7.61 39.88
C ARG A 2 11.92 -8.98 39.22
N VAL A 3 10.81 -9.67 39.04
CA VAL A 3 10.72 -11.01 38.46
C VAL A 3 10.75 -10.85 36.92
N ALA A 4 11.79 -11.39 36.29
CA ALA A 4 11.86 -11.53 34.85
C ALA A 4 10.98 -12.71 34.42
N GLY A 5 9.93 -12.48 33.65
CA GLY A 5 9.11 -13.51 33.06
C GLY A 5 9.78 -14.09 31.80
N LEU A 6 10.07 -15.40 31.81
CA LEU A 6 10.53 -16.13 30.62
C LEU A 6 9.31 -16.59 29.81
N VAL A 7 9.19 -16.12 28.59
CA VAL A 7 8.20 -16.66 27.61
C VAL A 7 8.95 -17.59 26.65
N TRP A 8 8.55 -18.86 26.58
CA TRP A 8 9.09 -19.85 25.65
C TRP A 8 8.19 -19.92 24.39
N ILE A 9 8.78 -19.64 23.24
CA ILE A 9 8.15 -19.91 21.94
C ILE A 9 8.88 -21.10 21.31
N ILE A 10 8.15 -22.20 21.11
CA ILE A 10 8.67 -23.38 20.42
C ILE A 10 8.41 -23.22 18.92
N LEU A 11 9.43 -22.85 18.17
CA LEU A 11 9.45 -22.96 16.72
C LEU A 11 10.33 -24.16 16.32
N LYS A 12 9.82 -24.97 15.38
CA LYS A 12 10.42 -26.21 14.92
C LYS A 12 11.95 -26.12 14.72
N GLY A 13 12.70 -26.78 15.59
CA GLY A 13 14.02 -27.32 15.28
C GLY A 13 15.26 -26.48 15.59
N ARG A 14 15.18 -25.27 16.18
CA ARG A 14 16.36 -24.58 16.76
C ARG A 14 15.97 -23.73 17.96
N MET A 15 16.58 -23.99 19.12
CA MET A 15 16.50 -23.11 20.28
C MET A 15 17.40 -21.90 20.03
N SER A 16 16.84 -20.73 19.78
CA SER A 16 17.54 -19.46 19.92
C SER A 16 17.01 -18.73 21.17
N ARG A 17 17.93 -18.41 22.08
CA ARG A 17 17.61 -17.55 23.24
C ARG A 17 17.57 -16.12 22.77
N HIS A 18 16.39 -15.56 22.59
CA HIS A 18 16.20 -14.12 22.47
C HIS A 18 15.79 -13.58 23.84
N ILE A 19 16.69 -12.84 24.47
CA ILE A 19 16.38 -12.06 25.67
C ILE A 19 15.71 -10.78 25.15
N TYR A 20 14.37 -10.72 25.21
CA TYR A 20 13.67 -9.47 25.01
C TYR A 20 13.87 -8.57 26.23
N ASN A 21 14.53 -7.47 26.01
CA ASN A 21 14.65 -6.40 27.02
C ASN A 21 13.26 -5.73 27.16
N LEU A 22 12.52 -6.04 28.22
CA LEU A 22 11.17 -5.57 28.55
C LEU A 22 11.04 -4.04 28.76
N ASN A 23 12.08 -3.27 28.43
CA ASN A 23 12.07 -1.79 28.59
C ASN A 23 11.81 -1.00 27.30
N ASN A 24 11.64 -1.64 26.13
CA ASN A 24 11.17 -0.98 24.93
C ASN A 24 9.66 -1.23 24.78
N THR A 25 8.84 -0.56 25.58
CA THR A 25 7.45 -0.32 25.21
C THR A 25 7.46 0.51 23.93
N ILE A 26 7.04 -0.08 22.82
CA ILE A 26 6.74 0.68 21.58
C ILE A 26 5.77 1.78 22.01
N PRO A 27 6.08 3.05 21.78
CA PRO A 27 5.18 4.13 22.18
C PRO A 27 3.88 3.99 21.39
N ILE A 28 2.79 3.75 22.12
CA ILE A 28 1.44 3.73 21.52
C ILE A 28 1.13 5.16 21.10
N MET A 29 0.59 5.33 19.89
CA MET A 29 0.14 6.61 19.35
C MET A 29 -0.90 7.27 20.28
N LYS A 30 -1.00 8.60 20.21
CA LYS A 30 -1.98 9.39 20.98
C LYS A 30 -3.42 9.03 20.58
N ASP A 31 -4.37 9.40 21.42
CA ASP A 31 -5.80 9.12 21.21
C ASP A 31 -6.38 9.82 19.98
N ASN A 32 -5.81 10.95 19.58
CA ASN A 32 -6.18 11.70 18.39
C ASN A 32 -5.40 11.29 17.12
N HIS A 33 -4.58 10.24 17.19
CA HIS A 33 -3.84 9.70 16.05
C HIS A 33 -4.60 8.55 15.39
N TYR A 34 -4.82 8.67 14.08
CA TYR A 34 -5.60 7.76 13.27
C TYR A 34 -4.78 7.17 12.12
N CYS A 35 -5.13 5.96 11.71
CA CYS A 35 -4.59 5.31 10.52
C CYS A 35 -5.70 4.93 9.57
N VAL A 36 -5.51 5.22 8.28
CA VAL A 36 -6.41 4.83 7.18
C VAL A 36 -5.64 3.94 6.21
N ILE A 37 -6.08 2.69 6.06
CA ILE A 37 -5.52 1.72 5.13
C ILE A 37 -6.43 1.67 3.90
N MET A 38 -5.91 2.11 2.75
CA MET A 38 -6.63 2.10 1.48
C MET A 38 -6.51 0.74 0.80
N ALA A 39 -7.62 0.03 0.65
CA ALA A 39 -7.70 -1.32 0.11
C ALA A 39 -8.68 -1.46 -1.08
N GLY A 40 -8.85 -0.38 -1.88
CA GLY A 40 -9.85 -0.31 -2.96
C GLY A 40 -9.36 -0.75 -4.34
N GLY A 41 -8.07 -0.98 -4.53
CA GLY A 41 -7.48 -1.33 -5.83
C GLY A 41 -7.91 -2.70 -6.36
N TYR A 42 -7.84 -2.90 -7.68
CA TYR A 42 -8.19 -4.18 -8.32
C TYR A 42 -6.96 -5.08 -8.60
N GLY A 43 -5.75 -4.51 -8.73
CA GLY A 43 -4.52 -5.28 -8.93
C GLY A 43 -4.45 -6.08 -10.24
N LYS A 44 -4.99 -5.56 -11.34
CA LYS A 44 -5.08 -6.24 -12.67
C LYS A 44 -3.77 -6.86 -13.16
N ARG A 45 -2.63 -6.26 -12.77
CA ARG A 45 -1.29 -6.68 -13.19
C ARG A 45 -0.83 -8.02 -12.61
N PHE A 46 -1.61 -8.64 -11.72
CA PHE A 46 -1.35 -9.97 -11.16
C PHE A 46 -2.34 -11.03 -11.64
N TRP A 47 -3.05 -10.76 -12.75
CA TRP A 47 -3.80 -11.80 -13.40
C TRP A 47 -2.85 -12.95 -13.81
N PRO A 48 -3.22 -14.23 -13.70
CA PRO A 48 -4.52 -14.76 -13.34
C PRO A 48 -4.73 -15.05 -11.84
N ILE A 49 -3.80 -14.71 -10.94
CA ILE A 49 -4.01 -14.91 -9.50
C ILE A 49 -5.00 -13.89 -8.96
N CYS A 50 -4.87 -12.61 -9.38
CA CYS A 50 -5.84 -11.58 -9.01
C CYS A 50 -7.08 -11.66 -9.90
N ARG A 51 -8.23 -11.62 -9.27
CA ARG A 51 -9.56 -11.61 -9.89
C ARG A 51 -10.35 -10.40 -9.43
N GLU A 52 -11.42 -10.03 -10.16
CA GLU A 52 -12.34 -8.98 -9.71
C GLU A 52 -13.00 -9.29 -8.37
N THR A 53 -13.14 -10.58 -8.06
CA THR A 53 -13.69 -11.07 -6.80
C THR A 53 -12.63 -11.22 -5.71
N LEU A 54 -11.35 -11.33 -6.07
CA LEU A 54 -10.24 -11.53 -5.14
C LEU A 54 -9.01 -10.72 -5.60
N PRO A 55 -8.98 -9.39 -5.31
CA PRO A 55 -7.87 -8.54 -5.75
C PRO A 55 -6.61 -8.69 -4.90
N LYS A 56 -5.50 -8.14 -5.42
CA LYS A 56 -4.12 -8.26 -4.90
C LYS A 56 -4.01 -8.10 -3.37
N GLN A 57 -4.66 -7.11 -2.81
CA GLN A 57 -4.52 -6.78 -1.39
C GLN A 57 -5.06 -7.86 -0.44
N PHE A 58 -5.91 -8.76 -0.93
CA PHE A 58 -6.46 -9.88 -0.15
C PHE A 58 -5.73 -11.20 -0.38
N LEU A 59 -4.63 -11.18 -1.13
CA LEU A 59 -3.81 -12.36 -1.45
C LEU A 59 -2.52 -12.36 -0.64
N ASP A 60 -2.09 -13.57 -0.24
CA ASP A 60 -0.73 -13.84 0.22
C ASP A 60 0.20 -14.06 -0.99
N ILE A 61 0.55 -12.97 -1.66
CA ILE A 61 1.44 -13.03 -2.81
C ILE A 61 2.89 -13.32 -2.35
N THR A 62 3.29 -12.76 -1.21
CA THR A 62 4.66 -12.91 -0.70
C THR A 62 4.95 -14.29 -0.10
N GLY A 63 3.92 -15.10 0.14
CA GLY A 63 4.07 -16.46 0.67
C GLY A 63 4.43 -16.53 2.16
N ASN A 64 4.22 -15.44 2.90
CA ASN A 64 4.51 -15.36 4.34
C ASN A 64 3.34 -15.77 5.24
N GLY A 65 2.20 -16.16 4.66
CA GLY A 65 1.00 -16.61 5.37
C GLY A 65 -0.04 -15.52 5.60
N ASN A 66 0.26 -14.25 5.25
CA ASN A 66 -0.63 -13.11 5.40
C ASN A 66 -0.92 -12.44 4.06
N SER A 67 -2.16 -12.01 3.86
CA SER A 67 -2.48 -11.10 2.76
C SER A 67 -1.87 -9.72 3.00
N PHE A 68 -1.76 -8.92 1.94
CA PHE A 68 -1.23 -7.56 2.08
C PHE A 68 -2.04 -6.71 3.07
N VAL A 69 -3.38 -6.75 2.98
CA VAL A 69 -4.22 -5.96 3.89
C VAL A 69 -4.09 -6.43 5.33
N ARG A 70 -3.95 -7.75 5.57
CA ARG A 70 -3.68 -8.30 6.90
C ARG A 70 -2.33 -7.82 7.44
N ALA A 71 -1.27 -7.91 6.63
CA ALA A 71 0.06 -7.46 7.02
C ALA A 71 0.12 -5.94 7.29
N ALA A 72 -0.61 -5.13 6.50
CA ALA A 72 -0.74 -3.69 6.74
C ALA A 72 -1.49 -3.40 8.04
N TYR A 73 -2.59 -4.10 8.30
CA TYR A 73 -3.35 -3.96 9.55
C TYR A 73 -2.52 -4.35 10.77
N ASP A 74 -1.84 -5.50 10.75
CA ASP A 74 -1.01 -5.95 11.87
C ASP A 74 0.11 -4.97 12.21
N ARG A 75 0.72 -4.37 11.18
CA ARG A 75 1.74 -3.32 11.34
C ARG A 75 1.16 -2.08 12.01
N CYS A 76 -0.01 -1.65 11.61
CA CYS A 76 -0.70 -0.49 12.20
C CYS A 76 -1.23 -0.79 13.61
N ALA A 77 -1.72 -2.00 13.88
CA ALA A 77 -2.20 -2.42 15.18
C ALA A 77 -1.11 -2.44 16.26
N GLY A 78 0.15 -2.56 15.85
CA GLY A 78 1.30 -2.37 16.75
C GLY A 78 1.56 -0.91 17.18
N LEU A 79 0.95 0.06 16.50
CA LEU A 79 1.18 1.51 16.71
C LEU A 79 -0.07 2.24 17.17
N PHE A 80 -1.19 2.02 16.50
CA PHE A 80 -2.45 2.74 16.72
C PHE A 80 -3.40 1.92 17.57
N LYS A 81 -4.30 2.59 18.28
CA LYS A 81 -5.40 1.92 18.95
C LYS A 81 -6.33 1.28 17.92
N PRO A 82 -6.89 0.08 18.18
CA PRO A 82 -7.79 -0.60 17.23
C PRO A 82 -8.98 0.27 16.78
N GLU A 83 -9.53 1.08 17.68
CA GLU A 83 -10.62 2.01 17.40
C GLU A 83 -10.23 3.17 16.48
N ASN A 84 -8.93 3.41 16.25
CA ASN A 84 -8.38 4.47 15.41
C ASN A 84 -7.83 3.96 14.08
N ILE A 85 -7.89 2.65 13.82
CA ILE A 85 -7.51 2.07 12.54
C ILE A 85 -8.75 1.91 11.67
N PHE A 86 -8.71 2.50 10.48
CA PHE A 86 -9.75 2.41 9.46
C PHE A 86 -9.25 1.64 8.26
N ILE A 87 -10.14 0.86 7.66
CA ILE A 87 -9.93 0.29 6.33
C ILE A 87 -10.99 0.89 5.40
N ILE A 88 -10.55 1.42 4.27
CA ILE A 88 -11.44 1.87 3.21
C ILE A 88 -11.27 1.00 1.98
N THR A 89 -12.38 0.41 1.50
CA THR A 89 -12.38 -0.52 0.38
C THR A 89 -13.69 -0.44 -0.41
N LEU A 90 -13.77 -1.12 -1.56
CA LEU A 90 -15.01 -1.21 -2.31
C LEU A 90 -16.04 -2.07 -1.56
N GLU A 91 -17.33 -1.68 -1.64
CA GLU A 91 -18.45 -2.41 -1.02
C GLU A 91 -18.42 -3.91 -1.33
N LYS A 92 -18.11 -4.28 -2.58
CA LYS A 92 -18.01 -5.68 -3.01
C LYS A 92 -16.94 -6.50 -2.28
N TYR A 93 -15.97 -5.84 -1.61
CA TYR A 93 -14.89 -6.48 -0.87
C TYR A 93 -15.12 -6.52 0.65
N ARG A 94 -16.27 -6.02 1.13
CA ARG A 94 -16.64 -6.03 2.55
C ARG A 94 -16.33 -7.38 3.21
N ARG A 95 -16.85 -8.47 2.63
CA ARG A 95 -16.68 -9.82 3.19
C ARG A 95 -15.23 -10.28 3.28
N LEU A 96 -14.38 -9.86 2.34
CA LEU A 96 -12.96 -10.19 2.37
C LEU A 96 -12.25 -9.52 3.55
N VAL A 97 -12.59 -8.26 3.85
CA VAL A 97 -12.05 -7.56 5.03
C VAL A 97 -12.55 -8.22 6.31
N GLU A 98 -13.85 -8.47 6.44
CA GLU A 98 -14.46 -9.10 7.62
C GLU A 98 -13.87 -10.49 7.91
N GLN A 99 -13.55 -11.27 6.87
CA GLN A 99 -12.92 -12.59 7.01
C GLN A 99 -11.46 -12.53 7.41
N GLN A 100 -10.71 -11.56 6.87
CA GLN A 100 -9.27 -11.47 7.06
C GLN A 100 -8.89 -10.63 8.29
N ILE A 101 -9.76 -9.71 8.71
CA ILE A 101 -9.54 -8.82 9.86
C ILE A 101 -10.81 -8.76 10.70
N PRO A 102 -11.21 -9.90 11.32
CA PRO A 102 -12.46 -9.98 12.10
C PRO A 102 -12.45 -9.10 13.36
N GLU A 103 -11.28 -8.66 13.81
CA GLU A 103 -11.12 -7.75 14.94
C GLU A 103 -11.31 -6.26 14.60
N LEU A 104 -11.43 -5.90 13.31
CA LEU A 104 -11.68 -4.51 12.90
C LEU A 104 -13.08 -4.09 13.37
N PRO A 105 -13.22 -2.98 14.12
CA PRO A 105 -14.56 -2.49 14.48
C PRO A 105 -15.37 -2.17 13.21
N GLU A 106 -16.61 -2.65 13.13
CA GLU A 106 -17.49 -2.47 11.95
C GLU A 106 -17.56 -0.99 11.49
N LYS A 107 -17.68 -0.07 12.45
CA LYS A 107 -17.73 1.38 12.20
C LYS A 107 -16.42 1.97 11.61
N ASN A 108 -15.35 1.18 11.54
CA ASN A 108 -14.06 1.57 10.99
C ASN A 108 -13.83 0.99 9.59
N LEU A 109 -14.76 0.18 9.09
CA LEU A 109 -14.77 -0.28 7.70
C LEU A 109 -15.58 0.71 6.85
N LEU A 110 -14.89 1.51 6.05
CA LEU A 110 -15.50 2.47 5.12
C LEU A 110 -15.65 1.82 3.76
N LEU A 111 -16.82 1.97 3.15
CA LEU A 111 -17.18 1.26 1.93
C LEU A 111 -17.46 2.23 0.80
N GLU A 112 -16.64 2.11 -0.25
CA GLU A 112 -16.80 2.86 -1.49
C GLU A 112 -17.70 2.06 -2.45
N PRO A 113 -18.79 2.66 -2.96
CA PRO A 113 -19.64 1.96 -3.94
C PRO A 113 -18.91 1.73 -5.27
N TYR A 114 -18.04 2.67 -5.66
CA TYR A 114 -17.27 2.63 -6.90
C TYR A 114 -15.84 3.07 -6.69
N GLY A 115 -14.91 2.56 -7.52
CA GLY A 115 -13.53 3.04 -7.55
C GLY A 115 -13.41 4.41 -8.24
N ARG A 116 -13.05 5.45 -7.48
CA ARG A 116 -12.85 6.83 -7.96
C ARG A 116 -11.43 7.36 -7.75
N LYS A 117 -10.43 6.47 -7.63
CA LYS A 117 -9.06 6.76 -7.22
C LYS A 117 -9.00 7.27 -5.76
N THR A 118 -7.86 7.82 -5.34
CA THR A 118 -7.59 8.12 -3.92
C THR A 118 -8.17 9.45 -3.43
N GLY A 119 -8.54 10.38 -4.29
CA GLY A 119 -9.12 11.68 -3.88
C GLY A 119 -10.42 11.54 -3.07
N PRO A 120 -11.49 10.95 -3.63
CA PRO A 120 -12.73 10.71 -2.89
C PRO A 120 -12.55 9.78 -1.68
N CYS A 121 -11.64 8.81 -1.77
CA CYS A 121 -11.27 7.89 -0.69
C CYS A 121 -10.71 8.66 0.53
N VAL A 122 -9.74 9.57 0.30
CA VAL A 122 -9.18 10.44 1.34
C VAL A 122 -10.24 11.40 1.88
N ALA A 123 -11.09 11.97 1.03
CA ALA A 123 -12.16 12.86 1.47
C ALA A 123 -13.14 12.15 2.41
N TYR A 124 -13.63 10.95 2.03
CA TYR A 124 -14.55 10.17 2.86
C TYR A 124 -13.96 9.84 4.22
N SER A 125 -12.73 9.31 4.25
CA SER A 125 -12.05 9.00 5.50
C SER A 125 -11.78 10.24 6.36
N THR A 126 -11.37 11.35 5.75
CA THR A 126 -11.11 12.61 6.45
C THR A 126 -12.38 13.16 7.12
N TYR A 127 -13.50 13.25 6.39
CA TYR A 127 -14.74 13.72 6.96
C TYR A 127 -15.29 12.80 8.05
N THR A 128 -15.13 11.48 7.89
CA THR A 128 -15.53 10.50 8.92
C THR A 128 -14.73 10.66 10.20
N ILE A 129 -13.42 10.83 10.09
CA ILE A 129 -12.54 10.99 11.25
C ILE A 129 -12.76 12.35 11.91
N LEU A 130 -12.89 13.44 11.15
CA LEU A 130 -13.18 14.78 11.69
C LEU A 130 -14.49 14.84 12.47
N LYS A 131 -15.47 14.03 12.11
CA LYS A 131 -16.72 13.91 12.88
C LYS A 131 -16.49 13.30 14.27
N ARG A 132 -15.51 12.40 14.41
CA ARG A 132 -15.17 11.74 15.68
C ARG A 132 -14.21 12.55 16.52
N GLU A 133 -13.18 13.11 15.87
CA GLU A 133 -12.09 13.84 16.51
C GLU A 133 -11.69 15.05 15.63
N PRO A 134 -12.11 16.27 16.02
CA PRO A 134 -11.76 17.49 15.28
C PRO A 134 -10.26 17.78 15.18
N ASN A 135 -9.48 17.32 16.15
CA ASN A 135 -8.02 17.52 16.22
C ASN A 135 -7.24 16.28 15.73
N ALA A 136 -7.87 15.43 14.95
CA ALA A 136 -7.24 14.19 14.47
C ALA A 136 -6.01 14.47 13.61
N VAL A 137 -4.96 13.69 13.84
CA VAL A 137 -3.81 13.53 12.95
C VAL A 137 -3.91 12.17 12.28
N MET A 138 -3.78 12.14 10.96
CA MET A 138 -4.05 10.95 10.16
C MET A 138 -2.79 10.47 9.44
N THR A 139 -2.52 9.16 9.51
CA THR A 139 -1.69 8.46 8.54
C THR A 139 -2.60 7.79 7.52
N VAL A 140 -2.37 8.03 6.24
CA VAL A 140 -3.09 7.38 5.13
C VAL A 140 -2.09 6.58 4.31
N MET A 141 -2.37 5.29 4.07
CA MET A 141 -1.43 4.42 3.37
C MET A 141 -2.12 3.37 2.51
N PRO A 142 -1.50 2.95 1.40
CA PRO A 142 -1.97 1.78 0.65
C PRO A 142 -1.82 0.49 1.46
N SER A 143 -2.71 -0.46 1.23
CA SER A 143 -2.67 -1.77 1.88
C SER A 143 -1.61 -2.73 1.32
N ASP A 144 -1.13 -2.49 0.11
CA ASP A 144 -0.38 -3.44 -0.73
C ASP A 144 1.13 -3.14 -0.81
N LEU A 145 1.66 -2.47 0.19
CA LEU A 145 3.08 -2.17 0.33
C LEU A 145 3.83 -3.29 1.06
N VAL A 146 5.00 -3.64 0.53
CA VAL A 146 5.99 -4.44 1.26
C VAL A 146 6.89 -3.50 2.04
N ILE A 147 7.02 -3.78 3.33
CA ILE A 147 7.91 -3.08 4.26
C ILE A 147 8.73 -4.14 4.96
N SER A 148 10.05 -4.09 4.79
CA SER A 148 10.95 -5.12 5.31
C SER A 148 11.49 -4.81 6.71
N ASP A 149 11.49 -3.54 7.12
CA ASP A 149 11.93 -3.08 8.45
C ASP A 149 10.78 -2.39 9.19
N ASN A 150 10.11 -3.16 10.05
CA ASN A 150 8.98 -2.65 10.83
C ASN A 150 9.42 -1.70 11.97
N GLU A 151 10.64 -1.82 12.49
CA GLU A 151 11.14 -0.93 13.54
C GLU A 151 11.39 0.46 12.95
N GLN A 152 12.06 0.52 11.81
CA GLN A 152 12.29 1.77 11.09
C GLN A 152 10.99 2.39 10.56
N PHE A 153 10.03 1.56 10.13
CA PHE A 153 8.69 2.05 9.78
C PHE A 153 8.01 2.72 10.98
N THR A 154 8.01 2.06 12.12
CA THR A 154 7.46 2.58 13.38
C THR A 154 8.09 3.92 13.74
N HIS A 155 9.42 4.01 13.74
CA HIS A 155 10.16 5.24 14.03
C HIS A 155 9.77 6.37 13.06
N THR A 156 9.74 6.07 11.77
CA THR A 156 9.41 7.06 10.73
C THR A 156 7.98 7.59 10.88
N ILE A 157 6.99 6.71 11.12
CA ILE A 157 5.60 7.13 11.33
C ILE A 157 5.46 7.99 12.59
N LEU A 158 6.08 7.59 13.70
CA LEU A 158 6.06 8.37 14.95
C LEU A 158 6.58 9.80 14.73
N LYS A 159 7.72 9.95 14.08
CA LYS A 159 8.33 11.25 13.78
C LYS A 159 7.50 12.08 12.81
N ALA A 160 6.95 11.48 11.78
CA ALA A 160 6.09 12.17 10.82
C ALA A 160 4.80 12.66 11.49
N MET A 161 4.18 11.85 12.35
CA MET A 161 2.99 12.21 13.11
C MET A 161 3.26 13.34 14.10
N GLU A 162 4.38 13.27 14.85
CA GLU A 162 4.80 14.32 15.80
C GLU A 162 4.97 15.66 15.07
N TYR A 163 5.62 15.65 13.90
CA TYR A 163 5.83 16.88 13.13
C TYR A 163 4.52 17.43 12.55
N ALA A 164 3.69 16.57 11.95
CA ALA A 164 2.41 16.99 11.38
C ALA A 164 1.42 17.50 12.44
N GLU A 165 1.46 16.96 13.66
CA GLU A 165 0.65 17.46 14.77
C GLU A 165 1.03 18.90 15.19
N ALA A 166 2.34 19.22 15.13
CA ALA A 166 2.84 20.52 15.51
C ALA A 166 2.79 21.59 14.40
N HIS A 167 2.62 21.17 13.14
CA HIS A 167 2.71 22.05 11.98
C HIS A 167 1.59 21.77 10.97
N PRO A 168 1.00 22.83 10.36
CA PRO A 168 -0.04 22.67 9.32
C PRO A 168 0.61 22.30 7.97
N VAL A 169 0.98 21.02 7.83
CA VAL A 169 1.69 20.49 6.65
C VAL A 169 0.99 19.27 6.08
N LEU A 170 1.19 19.01 4.79
CA LEU A 170 0.89 17.74 4.15
C LEU A 170 2.19 16.96 4.00
N MET A 171 2.42 16.02 4.90
CA MET A 171 3.62 15.20 4.91
C MET A 171 3.44 13.98 4.01
N THR A 172 4.44 13.69 3.16
CA THR A 172 4.57 12.41 2.44
C THR A 172 5.87 11.72 2.85
N LEU A 173 5.88 10.39 2.84
CA LEU A 173 7.10 9.63 3.08
C LEU A 173 7.79 9.35 1.74
N GLY A 174 9.05 9.79 1.64
CA GLY A 174 9.85 9.68 0.41
C GLY A 174 10.95 8.65 0.53
N VAL A 175 11.07 7.78 -0.46
CA VAL A 175 12.11 6.74 -0.54
C VAL A 175 13.18 7.15 -1.55
N LYS A 176 14.47 7.05 -1.19
CA LYS A 176 15.55 7.40 -2.12
C LYS A 176 15.56 6.42 -3.30
N PRO A 177 15.50 6.89 -4.56
CA PRO A 177 15.51 6.04 -5.73
C PRO A 177 16.81 5.24 -5.86
N THR A 178 16.71 3.97 -6.19
CA THR A 178 17.86 3.09 -6.49
C THR A 178 18.07 2.88 -7.99
N HIS A 179 17.07 3.19 -8.79
CA HIS A 179 17.06 3.09 -10.26
C HIS A 179 15.96 4.01 -10.82
N PRO A 180 15.94 4.31 -12.13
CA PRO A 180 14.83 5.03 -12.72
C PRO A 180 13.61 4.11 -12.87
N ASP A 181 12.43 4.53 -12.38
CA ASP A 181 11.18 3.79 -12.56
C ASP A 181 10.03 4.75 -12.90
N PRO A 182 9.43 4.70 -14.11
CA PRO A 182 8.33 5.57 -14.51
C PRO A 182 6.98 5.20 -13.85
N ASN A 183 6.90 4.10 -13.11
CA ASN A 183 5.68 3.71 -12.41
C ASN A 183 5.50 4.42 -11.07
N TYR A 184 6.52 5.12 -10.56
CA TYR A 184 6.47 5.85 -9.30
C TYR A 184 6.30 7.36 -9.48
N GLY A 185 5.71 8.00 -8.48
CA GLY A 185 5.75 9.45 -8.32
C GLY A 185 7.13 9.91 -7.83
N TYR A 186 7.58 11.06 -8.29
CA TYR A 186 8.86 11.67 -7.92
C TYR A 186 8.66 12.99 -7.19
N ILE A 187 9.38 13.17 -6.08
CA ILE A 187 9.27 14.33 -5.19
C ILE A 187 10.64 14.99 -5.11
N GLN A 188 10.76 16.25 -5.58
CA GLN A 188 11.96 17.05 -5.42
C GLN A 188 11.88 17.85 -4.11
N ILE A 189 12.94 17.83 -3.31
CA ILE A 189 13.06 18.65 -2.11
C ILE A 189 13.62 20.03 -2.44
N LYS A 190 13.21 21.04 -1.64
CA LYS A 190 13.74 22.39 -1.76
C LYS A 190 15.15 22.44 -1.19
N GLY A 191 16.10 22.96 -1.98
CA GLY A 191 17.52 23.02 -1.62
C GLY A 191 18.34 21.84 -2.14
N GLY A 192 17.71 20.91 -2.87
CA GLY A 192 18.40 19.79 -3.52
C GLY A 192 19.07 18.82 -2.55
N GLU A 193 20.10 18.12 -3.02
CA GLU A 193 20.80 17.09 -2.24
C GLU A 193 21.52 17.68 -1.00
N GLU A 194 21.95 18.94 -1.04
CA GLU A 194 22.58 19.61 0.11
C GLU A 194 21.63 19.83 1.29
N ALA A 195 20.32 19.91 1.03
CA ALA A 195 19.29 20.04 2.07
C ALA A 195 18.84 18.68 2.63
N TYR A 196 19.35 17.59 2.08
CA TYR A 196 18.99 16.25 2.55
C TYR A 196 19.51 16.00 3.96
N SER A 197 18.62 15.58 4.83
CA SER A 197 18.95 15.11 6.16
C SER A 197 18.09 13.90 6.51
N ASP A 198 18.69 12.90 7.12
CA ASP A 198 17.99 11.78 7.69
C ASP A 198 17.16 12.23 8.92
N ASP A 199 16.01 11.64 9.11
CA ASP A 199 15.13 11.92 10.26
C ASP A 199 14.65 13.39 10.42
N VAL A 200 14.76 14.22 9.35
CA VAL A 200 14.27 15.60 9.37
C VAL A 200 13.32 15.84 8.21
N PRO A 201 12.15 16.41 8.45
CA PRO A 201 11.23 16.79 7.37
C PRO A 201 11.82 17.86 6.46
N MET A 202 11.65 17.71 5.17
CA MET A 202 12.13 18.63 4.15
C MET A 202 10.97 19.20 3.33
N LYS A 203 11.04 20.49 3.00
CA LYS A 203 9.99 21.10 2.19
C LYS A 203 10.05 20.59 0.76
N VAL A 204 8.91 20.19 0.21
CA VAL A 204 8.77 19.78 -1.19
C VAL A 204 8.90 21.01 -2.10
N LYS A 205 9.61 20.86 -3.22
CA LYS A 205 9.71 21.85 -4.29
C LYS A 205 8.77 21.50 -5.43
N THR A 206 8.79 20.24 -5.88
CA THR A 206 7.91 19.73 -6.93
C THR A 206 7.47 18.30 -6.60
N PHE A 207 6.29 17.95 -7.07
CA PHE A 207 5.74 16.62 -7.02
C PHE A 207 5.30 16.25 -8.44
N THR A 208 5.75 15.13 -8.97
CA THR A 208 5.45 14.68 -10.34
C THR A 208 5.02 13.23 -10.30
N GLU A 209 3.76 12.96 -10.60
CA GLU A 209 3.20 11.61 -10.58
C GLU A 209 3.49 10.91 -11.91
N LYS A 210 4.19 9.78 -11.85
CA LYS A 210 4.47 8.86 -12.96
C LYS A 210 4.97 9.54 -14.22
N PRO A 211 6.23 10.08 -14.21
CA PRO A 211 6.85 10.69 -15.37
C PRO A 211 7.08 9.64 -16.48
N ASP A 212 7.39 10.10 -17.67
CA ASP A 212 7.91 9.18 -18.69
C ASP A 212 9.31 8.64 -18.33
N ALA A 213 9.75 7.59 -19.04
CA ALA A 213 11.01 6.90 -18.73
C ALA A 213 12.24 7.82 -18.83
N ALA A 214 12.25 8.75 -19.80
CA ALA A 214 13.37 9.67 -20.00
C ALA A 214 13.47 10.67 -18.83
N LEU A 215 12.32 11.19 -18.38
CA LEU A 215 12.25 12.10 -17.25
C LEU A 215 12.57 11.39 -15.93
N ALA A 216 12.11 10.15 -15.75
CA ALA A 216 12.45 9.32 -14.58
C ALA A 216 13.98 9.11 -14.47
N GLU A 217 14.67 8.90 -15.60
CA GLU A 217 16.11 8.76 -15.63
C GLU A 217 16.83 10.05 -15.24
N VAL A 218 16.36 11.21 -15.74
CA VAL A 218 16.87 12.52 -15.35
C VAL A 218 16.70 12.76 -13.85
N PHE A 219 15.53 12.48 -13.30
CA PHE A 219 15.25 12.64 -11.88
C PHE A 219 16.15 11.76 -11.00
N TRP A 220 16.32 10.50 -11.37
CA TRP A 220 17.19 9.58 -10.64
C TRP A 220 18.66 10.03 -10.66
N LYS A 221 19.18 10.42 -11.84
CA LYS A 221 20.58 10.85 -11.99
C LYS A 221 20.89 12.16 -11.27
N SER A 222 19.90 13.02 -11.07
CA SER A 222 20.11 14.30 -10.37
C SER A 222 20.39 14.14 -8.87
N GLY A 223 19.99 13.01 -8.26
CA GLY A 223 20.12 12.78 -6.82
C GLY A 223 19.15 13.58 -5.92
N GLU A 224 18.40 14.53 -6.48
CA GLU A 224 17.54 15.46 -5.72
C GLU A 224 16.13 14.94 -5.45
N PHE A 225 15.76 13.81 -6.06
CA PHE A 225 14.40 13.29 -6.02
C PHE A 225 14.26 12.08 -5.12
N PHE A 226 13.03 11.89 -4.63
CA PHE A 226 12.58 10.72 -3.87
C PHE A 226 11.38 10.10 -4.56
N TRP A 227 11.21 8.80 -4.46
CA TRP A 227 9.96 8.14 -4.82
C TRP A 227 8.88 8.45 -3.80
N ASN A 228 7.67 8.72 -4.27
CA ASN A 228 6.48 8.80 -3.44
C ASN A 228 6.08 7.39 -2.96
N SER A 229 6.15 7.15 -1.65
CA SER A 229 5.74 5.86 -1.09
C SER A 229 4.21 5.65 -1.08
N GLY A 230 3.43 6.72 -1.32
CA GLY A 230 1.98 6.70 -1.16
C GLY A 230 1.50 6.73 0.29
N ILE A 231 2.42 6.91 1.25
CA ILE A 231 2.09 7.09 2.67
C ILE A 231 2.12 8.58 2.98
N PHE A 232 1.00 9.06 3.52
CA PHE A 232 0.81 10.47 3.87
C PHE A 232 0.49 10.63 5.35
N VAL A 233 0.92 11.76 5.93
CA VAL A 233 0.63 12.12 7.32
C VAL A 233 0.26 13.59 7.39
N TRP A 234 -0.86 13.91 8.01
CA TRP A 234 -1.37 15.28 8.14
C TRP A 234 -2.41 15.43 9.24
N GLN A 235 -2.69 16.65 9.67
CA GLN A 235 -3.89 16.95 10.43
C GLN A 235 -5.12 16.83 9.52
N ALA A 236 -6.18 16.21 10.01
CA ALA A 236 -7.42 16.02 9.25
C ALA A 236 -8.06 17.36 8.83
N SER A 237 -7.94 18.39 9.65
CA SER A 237 -8.40 19.75 9.32
C SER A 237 -7.60 20.37 8.17
N VAL A 238 -6.27 20.19 8.15
CA VAL A 238 -5.37 20.77 7.14
C VAL A 238 -5.61 20.13 5.78
N ILE A 239 -5.68 18.79 5.70
CA ILE A 239 -5.99 18.14 4.42
C ILE A 239 -7.40 18.47 3.94
N LYS A 240 -8.38 18.62 4.83
CA LYS A 240 -9.73 19.07 4.46
C LYS A 240 -9.68 20.44 3.77
N GLU A 241 -9.00 21.42 4.36
CA GLU A 241 -8.85 22.76 3.79
C GLU A 241 -8.18 22.75 2.42
N GLU A 242 -7.11 21.98 2.26
CA GLU A 242 -6.42 21.83 0.98
C GLU A 242 -7.28 21.11 -0.07
N MET A 243 -8.07 20.11 0.32
CA MET A 243 -9.05 19.48 -0.58
C MET A 243 -10.16 20.46 -0.97
N GLU A 244 -10.67 21.28 -0.05
CA GLU A 244 -11.67 22.32 -0.36
C GLU A 244 -11.13 23.36 -1.34
N LYS A 245 -9.84 23.69 -1.26
CA LYS A 245 -9.16 24.61 -2.16
C LYS A 245 -8.91 24.02 -3.56
N TYR A 246 -8.43 22.79 -3.66
CA TYR A 246 -7.93 22.21 -4.90
C TYR A 246 -8.87 21.18 -5.55
N MET A 247 -9.84 20.64 -4.79
CA MET A 247 -10.81 19.65 -5.23
C MET A 247 -12.25 20.04 -4.84
N PRO A 248 -12.70 21.30 -5.07
CA PRO A 248 -14.02 21.77 -4.63
C PRO A 248 -15.16 20.96 -5.23
N ASN A 249 -14.98 20.39 -6.44
CA ASN A 249 -16.00 19.55 -7.08
C ASN A 249 -16.29 18.27 -6.27
N ILE A 250 -15.31 17.75 -5.53
CA ILE A 250 -15.50 16.59 -4.66
C ILE A 250 -15.98 17.03 -3.28
N THR A 251 -15.33 18.00 -2.66
CA THR A 251 -15.65 18.41 -1.28
C THR A 251 -17.05 18.99 -1.14
N ASN A 252 -17.57 19.68 -2.15
CA ASN A 252 -18.95 20.18 -2.17
C ASN A 252 -19.98 19.05 -2.13
N LEU A 253 -19.69 17.88 -2.69
CA LEU A 253 -20.57 16.71 -2.62
C LEU A 253 -20.73 16.17 -1.19
N PHE A 254 -19.76 16.40 -0.34
CA PHE A 254 -19.81 16.05 1.10
C PHE A 254 -20.62 17.05 1.94
N SER A 255 -21.28 18.06 1.33
CA SER A 255 -22.17 18.95 2.09
C SER A 255 -23.17 18.15 2.93
N GLY A 256 -23.26 18.47 4.24
CA GLY A 256 -24.10 17.72 5.19
C GLY A 256 -23.40 16.52 5.86
N TRP A 257 -22.12 16.29 5.65
CA TRP A 257 -21.36 15.17 6.21
C TRP A 257 -21.47 15.06 7.75
N LYS A 258 -21.53 16.18 8.47
CA LYS A 258 -21.59 16.19 9.95
C LYS A 258 -22.83 15.48 10.49
N THR A 259 -23.96 15.60 9.82
CA THR A 259 -25.23 14.96 10.22
C THR A 259 -25.36 13.56 9.67
N THR A 260 -24.84 13.32 8.46
CA THR A 260 -25.13 12.11 7.67
C THR A 260 -24.16 10.96 7.92
N LEU A 261 -22.83 11.22 7.96
CA LEU A 261 -21.84 10.15 8.22
C LEU A 261 -22.10 9.53 9.61
N GLY A 262 -22.00 8.21 9.74
CA GLY A 262 -22.30 7.46 10.95
C GLY A 262 -23.81 7.38 11.29
N SER A 263 -24.70 7.77 10.39
CA SER A 263 -26.15 7.58 10.51
C SER A 263 -26.65 6.48 9.55
N THR A 264 -27.92 6.10 9.66
CA THR A 264 -28.56 5.15 8.72
C THR A 264 -28.63 5.67 7.28
N ALA A 265 -28.45 6.96 7.07
CA ALA A 265 -28.45 7.57 5.74
C ALA A 265 -27.06 7.59 5.06
N GLU A 266 -26.01 7.14 5.74
CA GLU A 266 -24.63 7.21 5.24
C GLU A 266 -24.47 6.49 3.90
N ALA A 267 -24.98 5.28 3.76
CA ALA A 267 -24.81 4.49 2.53
C ALA A 267 -25.38 5.22 1.30
N VAL A 268 -26.58 5.77 1.41
CA VAL A 268 -27.23 6.53 0.33
C VAL A 268 -26.48 7.84 0.03
N PHE A 269 -25.97 8.47 1.08
CA PHE A 269 -25.18 9.69 0.93
C PHE A 269 -23.88 9.43 0.19
N ILE A 270 -23.13 8.40 0.56
CA ILE A 270 -21.87 8.02 -0.07
C ILE A 270 -22.09 7.52 -1.49
N GLU A 271 -23.16 6.76 -1.77
CA GLU A 271 -23.55 6.38 -3.15
C GLU A 271 -23.68 7.61 -4.05
N ARG A 272 -24.39 8.65 -3.60
CA ARG A 272 -24.54 9.91 -4.34
C ARG A 272 -23.18 10.59 -4.53
N VAL A 273 -22.38 10.73 -3.45
CA VAL A 273 -21.08 11.38 -3.53
C VAL A 273 -20.19 10.69 -4.56
N TYR A 274 -20.12 9.36 -4.56
CA TYR A 274 -19.26 8.62 -5.48
C TYR A 274 -19.81 8.58 -6.92
N THR A 275 -21.12 8.63 -7.10
CA THR A 275 -21.74 8.72 -8.43
C THR A 275 -21.31 10.00 -9.15
N ASP A 276 -21.31 11.13 -8.44
CA ASP A 276 -21.02 12.45 -9.00
C ASP A 276 -19.53 12.81 -8.92
N SER A 277 -18.72 12.08 -8.16
CA SER A 277 -17.29 12.35 -8.02
C SER A 277 -16.50 12.07 -9.29
N GLU A 278 -15.60 12.98 -9.63
CA GLU A 278 -14.57 12.73 -10.64
C GLU A 278 -13.54 11.70 -10.20
N LYS A 279 -12.86 11.06 -11.17
CA LYS A 279 -11.79 10.11 -10.91
C LYS A 279 -10.45 10.84 -10.80
N ILE A 280 -10.05 11.21 -9.60
CA ILE A 280 -8.79 11.90 -9.34
C ILE A 280 -8.07 11.30 -8.14
N SER A 281 -6.72 11.20 -8.21
CA SER A 281 -5.92 10.82 -7.05
C SER A 281 -5.68 12.03 -6.14
N ILE A 282 -5.37 11.78 -4.87
CA ILE A 282 -4.95 12.83 -3.94
C ILE A 282 -3.65 13.49 -4.40
N ASP A 283 -2.79 12.72 -5.08
CA ASP A 283 -1.54 13.18 -5.66
C ASP A 283 -1.81 14.30 -6.68
N ASN A 284 -2.58 14.01 -7.74
CA ASN A 284 -2.91 14.98 -8.79
C ASN A 284 -3.89 16.07 -8.30
N GLY A 285 -4.77 15.72 -7.36
CA GLY A 285 -5.78 16.62 -6.84
C GLY A 285 -5.22 17.70 -5.93
N VAL A 286 -4.30 17.33 -5.05
CA VAL A 286 -3.77 18.17 -3.98
C VAL A 286 -2.24 18.23 -3.97
N MET A 287 -1.54 17.08 -3.90
CA MET A 287 -0.10 17.06 -3.60
C MET A 287 0.76 17.77 -4.65
N GLU A 288 0.38 17.72 -5.93
CA GLU A 288 1.07 18.45 -7.02
C GLU A 288 0.81 19.97 -7.01
N LYS A 289 -0.20 20.43 -6.25
CA LYS A 289 -0.66 21.83 -6.29
C LYS A 289 -0.41 22.62 -5.01
N THR A 290 -0.28 21.90 -3.89
CA THR A 290 -0.16 22.51 -2.57
C THR A 290 1.22 23.09 -2.30
N ASP A 291 1.29 24.23 -1.61
CA ASP A 291 2.53 24.85 -1.17
C ASP A 291 3.00 24.38 0.21
N ILE A 292 2.17 23.56 0.89
CA ILE A 292 2.47 23.06 2.24
C ILE A 292 2.86 21.58 2.26
N ALA A 293 3.29 21.03 1.12
CA ALA A 293 3.84 19.68 1.05
C ALA A 293 5.23 19.60 1.67
N TRP A 294 5.45 18.59 2.50
CA TRP A 294 6.72 18.24 3.12
C TRP A 294 7.01 16.77 2.91
N LEU A 295 8.29 16.42 2.86
CA LEU A 295 8.76 15.04 2.71
C LEU A 295 9.51 14.64 3.98
N PHE A 296 9.18 13.46 4.52
CA PHE A 296 9.98 12.78 5.53
C PHE A 296 10.69 11.59 4.90
N PRO A 297 12.03 11.43 5.06
CA PRO A 297 12.77 10.32 4.47
C PRO A 297 12.33 8.97 5.02
N ALA A 298 12.10 8.00 4.15
CA ALA A 298 11.69 6.65 4.50
C ALA A 298 12.80 5.64 4.16
N ARG A 299 13.26 4.87 5.16
CA ARG A 299 14.34 3.89 5.05
C ARG A 299 13.94 2.49 5.49
N PHE A 300 12.66 2.21 5.59
CA PHE A 300 12.10 0.97 6.10
C PHE A 300 12.01 -0.18 5.08
N GLY A 301 12.80 -0.12 4.00
CA GLY A 301 12.80 -1.17 2.97
C GLY A 301 11.46 -1.26 2.25
N TRP A 302 11.00 -0.14 1.70
CA TRP A 302 9.75 -0.01 0.97
C TRP A 302 9.83 -0.59 -0.44
N SER A 303 8.79 -1.30 -0.85
CA SER A 303 8.55 -1.69 -2.23
C SER A 303 7.05 -1.75 -2.51
N ASP A 304 6.65 -1.17 -3.64
CA ASP A 304 5.34 -1.43 -4.23
C ASP A 304 5.47 -2.59 -5.22
N ILE A 305 4.95 -3.76 -4.82
CA ILE A 305 4.90 -4.91 -5.71
C ILE A 305 3.69 -4.73 -6.64
N ASP A 306 3.89 -4.08 -7.77
CA ASP A 306 2.84 -3.71 -8.71
C ASP A 306 2.77 -4.59 -9.97
N ASN A 307 3.79 -5.44 -10.20
CA ASN A 307 3.87 -6.35 -11.34
C ASN A 307 4.71 -7.60 -11.02
N TRP A 308 4.68 -8.59 -11.92
CA TRP A 308 5.37 -9.86 -11.77
C TRP A 308 6.90 -9.74 -11.73
N GLU A 309 7.48 -8.77 -12.43
CA GLU A 309 8.93 -8.54 -12.43
C GLU A 309 9.39 -8.04 -11.06
N THR A 310 8.69 -7.04 -10.51
CA THR A 310 8.95 -6.53 -9.16
C THR A 310 8.73 -7.63 -8.12
N PHE A 311 7.69 -8.45 -8.28
CA PHE A 311 7.46 -9.61 -7.43
C PHE A 311 8.62 -10.62 -7.48
N TYR A 312 9.08 -10.98 -8.66
CA TYR A 312 10.23 -11.88 -8.82
C TYR A 312 11.50 -11.34 -8.17
N LYS A 313 11.78 -10.03 -8.29
CA LYS A 313 12.95 -9.39 -7.65
C LYS A 313 12.90 -9.56 -6.12
N HIS A 314 11.72 -9.45 -5.53
CA HIS A 314 11.51 -9.55 -4.07
C HIS A 314 11.26 -10.98 -3.56
N TYR A 315 11.18 -11.97 -4.44
CA TYR A 315 10.99 -13.35 -4.00
C TYR A 315 12.24 -13.89 -3.31
N ALA A 316 12.10 -14.22 -2.02
CA ALA A 316 13.24 -14.49 -1.14
C ALA A 316 13.97 -15.80 -1.45
N ASN A 317 13.24 -16.83 -1.89
CA ASN A 317 13.75 -18.19 -2.05
C ASN A 317 13.87 -18.58 -3.52
N LYS A 318 14.99 -18.22 -4.15
CA LYS A 318 15.34 -18.68 -5.50
C LYS A 318 16.28 -19.88 -5.43
N ASP A 319 16.16 -20.79 -6.40
CA ASP A 319 17.10 -21.90 -6.55
C ASP A 319 18.46 -21.45 -7.12
N ALA A 320 19.37 -22.41 -7.36
CA ALA A 320 20.71 -22.14 -7.89
C ALA A 320 20.68 -21.54 -9.32
N ASP A 321 19.62 -21.82 -10.08
CA ASP A 321 19.39 -21.32 -11.44
C ASP A 321 18.44 -20.10 -11.43
N ASN A 322 18.33 -19.39 -10.31
CA ASN A 322 17.50 -18.19 -10.11
C ASN A 322 15.99 -18.40 -10.36
N ASN A 323 15.47 -19.63 -10.33
CA ASN A 323 14.03 -19.81 -10.42
C ASN A 323 13.36 -19.52 -9.08
N ALA A 324 12.33 -18.70 -9.08
CA ALA A 324 11.45 -18.44 -7.96
C ALA A 324 10.22 -19.36 -8.09
N CYS A 325 10.11 -20.38 -7.24
CA CYS A 325 9.00 -21.33 -7.28
C CYS A 325 8.34 -21.48 -5.90
N ASN A 326 7.00 -21.40 -5.86
CA ASN A 326 6.24 -21.58 -4.62
C ASN A 326 5.76 -23.02 -4.41
N SER A 327 5.90 -23.92 -5.39
CA SER A 327 5.56 -25.33 -5.20
C SER A 327 6.61 -26.08 -4.41
N LYS A 328 6.15 -27.02 -3.59
CA LYS A 328 7.03 -27.95 -2.83
C LYS A 328 7.61 -29.04 -3.70
N ASN A 329 6.97 -29.35 -4.83
CA ASN A 329 7.34 -30.40 -5.75
C ASN A 329 7.77 -29.78 -7.08
N THR A 330 9.07 -29.84 -7.39
CA THR A 330 9.61 -29.25 -8.61
C THR A 330 10.50 -30.24 -9.35
N CYS A 331 10.42 -30.25 -10.67
CA CYS A 331 11.34 -30.93 -11.59
C CYS A 331 11.74 -29.92 -12.66
N LEU A 332 12.83 -29.20 -12.44
CA LEU A 332 13.32 -28.15 -13.32
C LEU A 332 14.57 -28.59 -14.04
N GLU A 333 14.58 -28.59 -15.36
CA GLU A 333 15.72 -29.02 -16.19
C GLU A 333 15.99 -27.96 -17.28
N ASN A 334 17.20 -27.41 -17.34
CA ASN A 334 17.57 -26.30 -18.23
C ASN A 334 16.58 -25.12 -18.11
N ALA A 335 16.14 -24.83 -16.90
CA ALA A 335 15.21 -23.76 -16.55
C ALA A 335 15.95 -22.72 -15.71
N ASP A 336 15.93 -21.45 -16.12
CA ASP A 336 16.71 -20.38 -15.49
C ASP A 336 15.91 -19.08 -15.42
N GLY A 337 16.00 -18.39 -14.30
CA GLY A 337 15.42 -17.06 -14.10
C GLY A 337 13.89 -16.98 -14.13
N ASN A 338 13.18 -18.11 -13.96
CA ASN A 338 11.72 -18.14 -14.07
C ASN A 338 11.02 -17.77 -12.77
N LEU A 339 9.80 -17.24 -12.91
CA LEU A 339 8.82 -17.12 -11.83
C LEU A 339 7.74 -18.18 -12.04
N ILE A 340 7.62 -19.10 -11.09
CA ILE A 340 6.72 -20.26 -11.18
C ILE A 340 5.83 -20.25 -9.94
N ILE A 341 4.56 -19.91 -10.13
CA ILE A 341 3.58 -19.80 -9.04
C ILE A 341 2.42 -20.74 -9.33
N SER A 342 2.17 -21.68 -8.43
CA SER A 342 0.99 -22.52 -8.45
C SER A 342 0.07 -22.18 -7.26
N GLN A 343 -1.23 -22.13 -7.52
CA GLN A 343 -2.24 -21.99 -6.47
C GLN A 343 -2.23 -23.23 -5.56
N ASP A 344 -2.03 -24.43 -6.11
CA ASP A 344 -1.77 -25.63 -5.34
C ASP A 344 -0.27 -25.81 -5.10
N LYS A 345 0.18 -25.47 -3.90
CA LYS A 345 1.59 -25.58 -3.48
C LYS A 345 2.12 -27.03 -3.45
N ASN A 346 1.26 -28.04 -3.60
CA ASN A 346 1.67 -29.47 -3.64
C ASN A 346 1.69 -30.03 -5.06
N LYS A 347 1.25 -29.27 -6.07
CA LYS A 347 1.28 -29.67 -7.47
C LYS A 347 2.73 -29.82 -7.95
N LEU A 348 3.05 -30.90 -8.66
CA LEU A 348 4.34 -31.05 -9.30
C LEU A 348 4.48 -30.08 -10.47
N MET A 349 5.46 -29.18 -10.39
CA MET A 349 5.85 -28.27 -11.46
C MET A 349 7.04 -28.86 -12.22
N ALA A 350 6.76 -29.52 -13.35
CA ALA A 350 7.78 -30.13 -14.22
C ALA A 350 8.00 -29.23 -15.45
N ILE A 351 9.15 -28.58 -15.52
CA ILE A 351 9.47 -27.57 -16.54
C ILE A 351 10.87 -27.82 -17.09
N LYS A 352 10.97 -27.86 -18.43
CA LYS A 352 12.24 -28.02 -19.13
C LYS A 352 12.42 -26.96 -20.19
N GLY A 353 13.58 -26.33 -20.24
CA GLY A 353 14.03 -25.45 -21.30
C GLY A 353 13.44 -24.03 -21.28
N LEU A 354 12.74 -23.59 -20.20
CA LEU A 354 12.25 -22.24 -20.06
C LEU A 354 13.30 -21.32 -19.41
N LYS A 355 13.49 -20.14 -19.98
CA LYS A 355 14.37 -19.08 -19.43
C LYS A 355 13.67 -17.75 -19.42
N ASP A 356 13.69 -17.07 -18.28
CA ASP A 356 13.06 -15.76 -18.06
C ASP A 356 11.56 -15.73 -18.37
N TYR A 357 10.84 -16.74 -17.92
CA TYR A 357 9.38 -16.84 -18.06
C TYR A 357 8.65 -16.65 -16.72
N ILE A 358 7.41 -16.23 -16.85
CA ILE A 358 6.38 -16.25 -15.81
C ILE A 358 5.45 -17.43 -16.11
N VAL A 359 5.35 -18.37 -15.18
CA VAL A 359 4.43 -19.52 -15.21
C VAL A 359 3.49 -19.42 -14.04
N ILE A 360 2.24 -19.16 -14.29
CA ILE A 360 1.21 -19.03 -13.25
C ILE A 360 0.13 -20.07 -13.50
N ASP A 361 -0.05 -20.95 -12.53
CA ASP A 361 -1.02 -22.03 -12.55
C ASP A 361 -2.07 -21.80 -11.48
N THR A 362 -3.31 -21.61 -11.90
CA THR A 362 -4.50 -21.51 -11.05
C THR A 362 -5.42 -22.70 -11.29
N GLU A 363 -6.55 -22.77 -10.63
CA GLU A 363 -7.52 -23.84 -10.81
C GLU A 363 -8.04 -23.88 -12.26
N ASP A 364 -8.25 -22.71 -12.87
CA ASP A 364 -8.94 -22.51 -14.14
C ASP A 364 -8.06 -21.92 -15.26
N VAL A 365 -6.86 -21.41 -14.95
CA VAL A 365 -5.96 -20.76 -15.90
C VAL A 365 -4.51 -21.20 -15.71
N LEU A 366 -3.89 -21.65 -16.80
CA LEU A 366 -2.44 -21.75 -16.91
C LEU A 366 -1.93 -20.61 -17.80
N MET A 367 -1.12 -19.72 -17.23
CA MET A 367 -0.47 -18.65 -17.98
C MET A 367 1.04 -18.89 -18.08
N ILE A 368 1.59 -18.81 -19.29
CA ILE A 368 3.02 -18.86 -19.54
C ILE A 368 3.37 -17.69 -20.47
N CYS A 369 4.20 -16.77 -20.04
CA CYS A 369 4.64 -15.65 -20.86
C CYS A 369 6.08 -15.24 -20.50
N PRO A 370 6.82 -14.57 -21.40
CA PRO A 370 8.12 -13.99 -21.07
C PRO A 370 8.03 -13.05 -19.87
N LYS A 371 9.07 -13.02 -19.05
CA LYS A 371 9.19 -12.10 -17.91
C LYS A 371 9.56 -10.69 -18.37
N ASN A 372 8.69 -10.10 -19.17
CA ASN A 372 8.80 -8.78 -19.76
C ASN A 372 7.48 -8.02 -19.52
N ASP A 373 7.53 -6.91 -18.79
CA ASP A 373 6.32 -6.19 -18.36
C ASP A 373 5.53 -5.59 -19.56
N GLU A 374 6.20 -5.16 -20.62
CA GLU A 374 5.51 -4.60 -21.80
C GLU A 374 4.76 -5.69 -22.58
N GLU A 375 5.37 -6.85 -22.81
CA GLU A 375 4.72 -7.98 -23.46
C GLU A 375 3.56 -8.49 -22.62
N TYR A 376 3.74 -8.54 -21.30
CA TYR A 376 2.70 -8.93 -20.37
C TYR A 376 1.52 -7.95 -20.36
N LYS A 377 1.76 -6.63 -20.35
CA LYS A 377 0.70 -5.62 -20.48
C LYS A 377 -0.10 -5.76 -21.77
N GLY A 378 0.58 -6.00 -22.88
CA GLY A 378 -0.07 -6.28 -24.18
C GLY A 378 -0.92 -7.55 -24.14
N PHE A 379 -0.45 -8.59 -23.47
CA PHE A 379 -1.18 -9.84 -23.27
C PHE A 379 -2.42 -9.65 -22.39
N LEU A 380 -2.30 -8.94 -21.27
CA LEU A 380 -3.42 -8.60 -20.38
C LEU A 380 -4.54 -7.84 -21.12
N THR A 381 -4.18 -6.95 -22.03
CA THR A 381 -5.18 -6.21 -22.82
C THR A 381 -6.01 -7.16 -23.68
N ARG A 382 -5.41 -8.21 -24.23
CA ARG A 382 -6.12 -9.25 -25.01
C ARG A 382 -7.01 -10.12 -24.14
N THR A 383 -6.58 -10.52 -22.95
CA THR A 383 -7.42 -11.28 -22.00
C THR A 383 -8.58 -10.44 -21.44
N ALA A 384 -8.51 -9.13 -21.60
CA ALA A 384 -9.58 -8.19 -21.24
C ALA A 384 -10.73 -8.14 -22.29
N MET A 385 -10.62 -8.82 -23.43
CA MET A 385 -11.66 -8.84 -24.47
C MET A 385 -12.85 -9.74 -24.09
N PRO A 386 -14.05 -9.49 -24.66
CA PRO A 386 -15.18 -10.40 -24.51
C PRO A 386 -14.81 -11.82 -24.93
N GLY A 387 -15.21 -12.82 -24.15
CA GLY A 387 -14.85 -14.23 -24.33
C GLY A 387 -13.98 -14.81 -23.23
N TYR A 388 -13.36 -13.93 -22.40
CA TYR A 388 -12.56 -14.35 -21.22
C TYR A 388 -13.10 -13.77 -19.91
N ASN A 389 -14.35 -13.26 -19.91
CA ASN A 389 -14.95 -12.58 -18.74
C ASN A 389 -15.05 -13.47 -17.51
N GLU A 390 -15.25 -14.77 -17.69
CA GLU A 390 -15.31 -15.76 -16.60
C GLU A 390 -13.97 -15.96 -15.86
N PHE A 391 -12.86 -15.59 -16.52
CA PHE A 391 -11.50 -15.71 -15.97
C PHE A 391 -10.93 -14.41 -15.41
N ARG A 392 -11.79 -13.43 -15.14
CA ARG A 392 -11.36 -12.11 -14.63
C ARG A 392 -11.55 -11.92 -13.14
#